data_edd428ae9b3564e7c52085ffe94194d8
#
_entry.id   edd428ae9b3564e7c52085ffe94194d8
#
_cell.length_a   1.000
_cell.length_b   1.000
_cell.length_c   1.000
_cell.angle_alpha   90.00
_cell.angle_beta   90.00
_cell.angle_gamma   90.00
#
_symmetry.space_group_name_H-M   'P 1'
#
loop_
_entity.id
_entity.type
_entity.pdbx_description
1 polymer ?
#
loop_
_entity_poly.entity_id
_entity_poly.type
_entity_poly.pdbx_seq_one_letter_code
_entity_poly.pdbx_strand_id
1 'polypeptide(L)'
;MDFEKHKQELFCLSESLGFKLKGIDCFFPFFNKIKEDSSVLLIKLDGERDENIYTLLVSGSILGQGEYIRAETSDLEGGLSFIIVEYAKRAWKWYS
;
A
#
# COMPACT_ATOMS: atom_id res chain seq x y z
N MET A 1 14.59 16.25 8.19
CA MET A 1 14.62 15.73 6.82
C MET A 1 13.64 16.51 5.96
N ASP A 2 14.06 16.97 4.81
CA ASP A 2 13.23 17.79 3.92
C ASP A 2 12.61 16.90 2.85
N PHE A 3 11.40 16.40 3.11
CA PHE A 3 10.71 15.51 2.19
C PHE A 3 10.26 16.22 0.90
N GLU A 4 9.95 17.52 0.98
CA GLU A 4 9.54 18.25 -0.22
C GLU A 4 10.70 18.35 -1.22
N LYS A 5 11.91 18.60 -0.72
CA LYS A 5 13.09 18.59 -1.57
C LYS A 5 13.31 17.23 -2.20
N HIS A 6 13.11 16.16 -1.42
CA HIS A 6 13.26 14.80 -1.93
C HIS A 6 12.23 14.46 -2.99
N LYS A 7 10.99 14.98 -2.86
CA LYS A 7 9.97 14.80 -3.90
C LYS A 7 10.39 15.45 -5.21
N GLN A 8 10.97 16.65 -5.13
CA GLN A 8 11.47 17.35 -6.31
C GLN A 8 12.63 16.61 -6.94
N GLU A 9 13.54 16.11 -6.13
CA GLU A 9 14.66 15.31 -6.61
C GLU A 9 14.19 14.03 -7.30
N LEU A 10 13.17 13.36 -6.73
CA LEU A 10 12.59 12.16 -7.33
C LEU A 10 11.94 12.49 -8.68
N PHE A 11 11.25 13.63 -8.77
CA PHE A 11 10.66 14.06 -10.03
C PHE A 11 11.73 14.23 -11.10
N CYS A 12 12.83 14.90 -10.76
CA CYS A 12 13.95 15.08 -11.69
C CYS A 12 14.57 13.75 -12.08
N LEU A 13 14.73 12.85 -11.12
CA LEU A 13 15.25 11.51 -11.38
C LEU A 13 14.33 10.75 -12.33
N SER A 14 13.02 10.80 -12.10
CA SER A 14 12.06 10.10 -12.93
C SER A 14 12.08 10.63 -14.37
N GLU A 15 12.23 11.95 -14.55
CA GLU A 15 12.34 12.53 -15.88
C GLU A 15 13.60 12.08 -16.60
N SER A 16 14.74 12.04 -15.90
CA SER A 16 16.01 11.61 -16.51
C SER A 16 15.98 10.13 -16.90
N LEU A 17 15.16 9.32 -16.22
CA LEU A 17 15.02 7.89 -16.51
C LEU A 17 13.83 7.59 -17.41
N GLY A 18 13.02 8.62 -17.77
CA GLY A 18 11.85 8.45 -18.61
C GLY A 18 10.64 7.83 -17.92
N PHE A 19 10.56 7.92 -16.59
CA PHE A 19 9.44 7.38 -15.84
C PHE A 19 8.39 8.44 -15.57
N LYS A 20 7.12 8.00 -15.43
CA LYS A 20 6.02 8.85 -15.00
C LYS A 20 5.65 8.50 -13.57
N LEU A 21 5.50 9.52 -12.72
CA LEU A 21 5.06 9.33 -11.33
C LEU A 21 3.54 9.33 -11.30
N LYS A 22 2.94 8.18 -11.05
CA LYS A 22 1.49 8.01 -10.96
C LYS A 22 1.18 6.70 -10.23
N GLY A 23 -0.07 6.51 -9.89
CA GLY A 23 -0.61 5.19 -9.60
C GLY A 23 -1.02 4.94 -8.16
N ILE A 24 -0.31 5.45 -7.15
CA ILE A 24 -0.68 5.13 -5.76
C ILE A 24 -1.26 6.30 -4.97
N ASP A 25 -1.34 7.48 -5.57
CA ASP A 25 -1.90 8.65 -4.90
C ASP A 25 -3.34 8.43 -4.45
N CYS A 26 -4.11 7.69 -5.23
CA CYS A 26 -5.52 7.42 -4.92
C CYS A 26 -5.71 6.57 -3.68
N PHE A 27 -4.66 5.90 -3.21
CA PHE A 27 -4.74 5.06 -2.01
C PHE A 27 -4.48 5.82 -0.71
N PHE A 28 -3.91 7.02 -0.78
CA PHE A 28 -3.54 7.78 0.43
C PHE A 28 -4.70 8.05 1.37
N PRO A 29 -5.90 8.42 0.91
CA PRO A 29 -7.02 8.57 1.84
C PRO A 29 -7.33 7.30 2.63
N PHE A 30 -7.16 6.13 1.99
CA PHE A 30 -7.37 4.85 2.66
C PHE A 30 -6.25 4.54 3.64
N PHE A 31 -5.01 4.90 3.31
CA PHE A 31 -3.90 4.76 4.25
C PHE A 31 -4.16 5.57 5.53
N ASN A 32 -4.69 6.78 5.38
CA ASN A 32 -5.02 7.63 6.53
C ASN A 32 -6.09 6.99 7.41
N LYS A 33 -7.11 6.37 6.81
CA LYS A 33 -8.15 5.69 7.57
C LYS A 33 -7.60 4.47 8.31
N ILE A 34 -6.73 3.71 7.67
CA ILE A 34 -6.07 2.56 8.30
C ILE A 34 -5.23 3.03 9.48
N LYS A 35 -4.52 4.14 9.33
CA LYS A 35 -3.75 4.75 10.40
C LYS A 35 -4.64 5.15 11.57
N GLU A 36 -5.81 5.76 11.28
CA GLU A 36 -6.76 6.17 12.32
C GLU A 36 -7.25 4.99 13.14
N ASP A 37 -7.32 3.81 12.55
CA ASP A 37 -7.69 2.57 13.24
C ASP A 37 -6.54 1.99 14.05
N SER A 38 -5.37 2.63 14.04
CA SER A 38 -4.13 2.13 14.67
C SER A 38 -3.69 0.80 14.09
N SER A 39 -4.04 0.52 12.85
CA SER A 39 -3.62 -0.68 12.14
C SER A 39 -2.29 -0.45 11.42
N VAL A 40 -1.64 -1.55 11.04
CA VAL A 40 -0.34 -1.54 10.37
C VAL A 40 -0.52 -2.07 8.95
N LEU A 41 -0.04 -1.30 7.98
CA LEU A 41 0.02 -1.74 6.59
C LEU A 41 1.49 -1.88 6.21
N LEU A 42 1.87 -3.05 5.72
CA LEU A 42 3.23 -3.35 5.30
C LEU A 42 3.25 -3.67 3.82
N ILE A 43 4.17 -3.04 3.11
CA ILE A 43 4.42 -3.32 1.68
C ILE A 43 5.89 -3.71 1.56
N LYS A 44 6.14 -4.91 1.06
CA LYS A 44 7.49 -5.40 0.84
C LYS A 44 7.70 -5.69 -0.64
N LEU A 45 8.81 -5.22 -1.18
CA LEU A 45 9.23 -5.59 -2.53
C LEU A 45 10.44 -6.51 -2.42
N ASP A 46 10.36 -7.68 -3.06
CA ASP A 46 11.44 -8.65 -3.07
C ASP A 46 12.05 -8.74 -4.47
N GLY A 47 13.19 -8.06 -4.65
CA GLY A 47 13.86 -8.00 -5.95
C GLY A 47 14.53 -9.30 -6.38
N GLU A 48 14.55 -10.32 -5.53
CA GLU A 48 15.11 -11.63 -5.87
C GLU A 48 14.08 -12.57 -6.47
N ARG A 49 12.78 -12.19 -6.44
CA ARG A 49 11.72 -13.02 -7.02
C ARG A 49 11.48 -12.64 -8.47
N ASP A 50 11.13 -13.62 -9.28
CA ASP A 50 10.75 -13.41 -10.68
C ASP A 50 9.27 -13.06 -10.82
N GLU A 51 8.43 -13.51 -9.88
CA GLU A 51 7.00 -13.21 -9.89
C GLU A 51 6.52 -13.03 -8.46
N ASN A 52 5.35 -12.38 -8.30
CA ASN A 52 4.80 -12.06 -6.98
C ASN A 52 5.82 -11.31 -6.12
N ILE A 53 6.44 -10.28 -6.72
CA ILE A 53 7.54 -9.56 -6.09
C ILE A 53 7.10 -8.70 -4.90
N TYR A 54 5.80 -8.37 -4.83
CA TYR A 54 5.25 -7.59 -3.72
C TYR A 54 4.53 -8.48 -2.73
N THR A 55 4.80 -8.26 -1.46
CA THR A 55 4.02 -8.83 -0.36
C THR A 55 3.37 -7.68 0.39
N LEU A 56 2.05 -7.75 0.53
CA LEU A 56 1.28 -6.75 1.25
C LEU A 56 0.58 -7.41 2.42
N LEU A 57 0.55 -6.71 3.54
CA LEU A 57 -0.06 -7.24 4.76
C LEU A 57 -0.66 -6.09 5.55
N VAL A 58 -1.89 -6.28 6.04
CA VAL A 58 -2.50 -5.35 6.98
C VAL A 58 -2.95 -6.12 8.21
N SER A 59 -2.69 -5.56 9.38
CA SER A 59 -3.07 -6.14 10.65
C SER A 59 -3.45 -5.03 11.62
N GLY A 60 -4.20 -5.39 12.65
CA GLY A 60 -4.61 -4.45 13.66
C GLY A 60 -5.70 -5.04 14.55
N SER A 61 -5.87 -4.46 15.73
CA SER A 61 -6.86 -4.97 16.69
C SER A 61 -8.28 -4.93 16.14
N ILE A 62 -8.57 -3.99 15.24
CA ILE A 62 -9.89 -3.87 14.64
C ILE A 62 -10.25 -5.10 13.78
N LEU A 63 -9.24 -5.79 13.25
CA LEU A 63 -9.44 -7.04 12.50
C LEU A 63 -9.59 -8.25 13.42
N GLY A 64 -9.13 -8.12 14.66
CA GLY A 64 -9.10 -9.22 15.62
C GLY A 64 -7.66 -9.56 15.99
N GLN A 65 -7.48 -10.06 17.21
CA GLN A 65 -6.15 -10.42 17.70
C GLN A 65 -5.59 -11.58 16.87
N GLY A 66 -4.40 -11.37 16.30
CA GLY A 66 -3.75 -12.36 15.48
C GLY A 66 -4.27 -12.44 14.04
N GLU A 67 -5.28 -11.64 13.70
CA GLU A 67 -5.85 -11.64 12.36
C GLU A 67 -5.09 -10.66 11.45
N TYR A 68 -5.02 -11.01 10.18
CA TYR A 68 -4.38 -10.17 9.17
C TYR A 68 -4.96 -10.49 7.80
N ILE A 69 -4.69 -9.58 6.85
CA ILE A 69 -5.01 -9.78 5.44
C ILE A 69 -3.68 -9.68 4.69
N ARG A 70 -3.40 -10.66 3.85
CA ARG A 70 -2.14 -10.76 3.14
C ARG A 70 -2.36 -11.03 1.66
N ALA A 71 -1.51 -10.43 0.83
CA ALA A 71 -1.51 -10.68 -0.61
C ALA A 71 -0.08 -10.72 -1.13
N GLU A 72 0.17 -11.57 -2.12
CA GLU A 72 1.42 -11.59 -2.86
C GLU A 72 1.08 -11.41 -4.33
N THR A 73 1.75 -10.47 -5.02
CA THR A 73 1.41 -10.12 -6.38
C THR A 73 2.56 -9.38 -7.05
N SER A 74 2.57 -9.39 -8.38
CA SER A 74 3.44 -8.50 -9.16
C SER A 74 2.73 -7.20 -9.54
N ASP A 75 1.43 -7.09 -9.23
CA ASP A 75 0.60 -5.92 -9.50
C ASP A 75 0.34 -5.18 -8.19
N LEU A 76 1.15 -4.16 -7.91
CA LEU A 76 1.06 -3.42 -6.65
C LEU A 76 -0.30 -2.74 -6.50
N GLU A 77 -0.80 -2.10 -7.56
CA GLU A 77 -2.10 -1.41 -7.49
C GLU A 77 -3.23 -2.40 -7.25
N GLY A 78 -3.19 -3.53 -7.94
CA GLY A 78 -4.18 -4.59 -7.74
C GLY A 78 -4.11 -5.18 -6.33
N GLY A 79 -2.90 -5.41 -5.83
CA GLY A 79 -2.71 -5.91 -4.47
C GLY A 79 -3.20 -4.94 -3.42
N LEU A 80 -2.90 -3.64 -3.57
CA LEU A 80 -3.40 -2.62 -2.66
C LEU A 80 -4.92 -2.54 -2.70
N SER A 81 -5.51 -2.62 -3.89
CA SER A 81 -6.97 -2.61 -4.02
C SER A 81 -7.61 -3.77 -3.27
N PHE A 82 -7.03 -4.96 -3.42
CA PHE A 82 -7.53 -6.15 -2.71
C PHE A 82 -7.43 -5.97 -1.19
N ILE A 83 -6.27 -5.57 -0.70
CA ILE A 83 -6.03 -5.40 0.74
C ILE A 83 -7.01 -4.37 1.34
N ILE A 84 -7.19 -3.25 0.66
CA ILE A 84 -8.04 -2.16 1.16
C ILE A 84 -9.51 -2.57 1.15
N VAL A 85 -9.98 -3.20 0.09
CA VAL A 85 -11.38 -3.63 0.00
C VAL A 85 -11.67 -4.69 1.08
N GLU A 86 -10.80 -5.67 1.24
CA GLU A 86 -10.97 -6.69 2.27
C GLU A 86 -10.92 -6.08 3.68
N TYR A 87 -10.02 -5.13 3.90
CA TYR A 87 -9.94 -4.42 5.17
C TYR A 87 -11.25 -3.65 5.43
N ALA A 88 -11.75 -2.93 4.43
CA ALA A 88 -12.98 -2.17 4.57
C ALA A 88 -14.15 -3.06 4.92
N LYS A 89 -14.25 -4.23 4.31
CA LYS A 89 -15.32 -5.18 4.62
C LYS A 89 -15.28 -5.63 6.07
N ARG A 90 -14.07 -5.94 6.57
CA ARG A 90 -13.92 -6.47 7.93
C ARG A 90 -13.95 -5.38 9.00
N ALA A 91 -13.18 -4.30 8.77
CA ALA A 91 -12.98 -3.28 9.79
C ALA A 91 -14.08 -2.24 9.79
N TRP A 92 -14.54 -1.82 8.59
CA TRP A 92 -15.51 -0.74 8.45
C TRP A 92 -16.91 -1.26 8.10
N LYS A 93 -17.07 -2.56 8.01
CA LYS A 93 -18.35 -3.20 7.67
C LYS A 93 -18.93 -2.68 6.37
N TRP A 94 -18.07 -2.41 5.42
CA TRP A 94 -18.48 -1.93 4.10
C TRP A 94 -18.81 -3.12 3.21
N TYR A 95 -19.98 -3.06 2.56
CA TYR A 95 -20.43 -4.10 1.62
C TYR A 95 -20.98 -3.43 0.38
N SER A 96 -20.55 -3.90 -0.77
CA SER A 96 -21.02 -3.38 -2.05
C SER A 96 -22.31 -4.09 -2.52
#